data_658352aaf44d7d80e99c13972c322a76
#
_entry.id   658352aaf44d7d80e99c13972c322a76
#
_cell.length_a   1.000
_cell.length_b   1.000
_cell.length_c   1.000
_cell.angle_alpha   90.00
_cell.angle_beta   90.00
_cell.angle_gamma   90.00
#
_symmetry.space_group_name_H-M   'P 1'
#
loop_
_entity.id
_entity.type
_entity.pdbx_description
1 polymer ?
#
loop_
_entity_poly.entity_id
_entity_poly.type
_entity_poly.pdbx_seq_one_letter_code
_entity_poly.pdbx_strand_id
1 'polypeptide(L)'
;MPLQPQKLGAALNETLALHSALCRREAGAFQKAIQSGDDVVVACAQEKRLFAEVAEQTERATSVIKFVNIRETGGWSKDAQNAMPKIAALLAAAHLPDAEPVSTVTYKSTGRLLIVGALDKAEQVAGLLADTLDVTIFARGVSPGQTTAQERQYPVIAGSDLSVKGWLGAFEASWSKSNAIDLDLCTRCNACVAVCPEGAIDLSYQVDNSKCTSHRDCVAVCKVAGAIDFTRVAQPATEAFDMVLDLGAKPIITLHAPPQGYFALNASLGLASPGLLPMVVKLRDMVGEFEKPKFFNYKQKICAHSRNETVGCNACIDVCSAGAVKSEKSRQQIV
;
A
#
# COMPACT_ATOMS: atom_id res chain seq x y z
N MET A 1 -6.78 17.30 43.41
CA MET A 1 -8.07 16.75 42.95
C MET A 1 -8.76 16.05 44.08
N PRO A 2 -9.90 16.53 44.56
CA PRO A 2 -10.68 15.87 45.61
C PRO A 2 -11.54 14.76 45.00
N LEU A 3 -11.10 13.50 45.13
CA LEU A 3 -11.91 12.36 44.72
C LEU A 3 -12.97 12.06 45.79
N GLN A 4 -14.20 11.86 45.36
CA GLN A 4 -15.33 11.48 46.20
C GLN A 4 -15.82 10.07 45.78
N PRO A 5 -15.25 9.00 46.37
CA PRO A 5 -15.51 7.63 45.94
C PRO A 5 -16.98 7.23 46.01
N GLN A 6 -17.71 7.72 47.03
CA GLN A 6 -19.13 7.42 47.18
C GLN A 6 -19.96 8.00 46.02
N LYS A 7 -19.68 9.26 45.60
CA LYS A 7 -20.38 9.88 44.47
C LYS A 7 -20.02 9.24 43.14
N LEU A 8 -18.73 8.89 42.95
CA LEU A 8 -18.30 8.16 41.76
C LEU A 8 -18.93 6.78 41.71
N GLY A 9 -18.92 6.05 42.83
CA GLY A 9 -19.52 4.73 42.93
C GLY A 9 -21.02 4.75 42.65
N ALA A 10 -21.75 5.76 43.22
CA ALA A 10 -23.17 5.94 42.92
C ALA A 10 -23.43 6.22 41.43
N ALA A 11 -22.58 7.02 40.77
CA ALA A 11 -22.73 7.33 39.35
C ALA A 11 -22.42 6.12 38.43
N LEU A 12 -21.58 5.18 38.88
CA LEU A 12 -21.19 3.98 38.15
C LEU A 12 -21.97 2.73 38.56
N ASN A 13 -22.78 2.84 39.63
CA ASN A 13 -23.46 1.74 40.31
C ASN A 13 -22.46 0.65 40.81
N GLU A 14 -21.33 1.10 41.36
CA GLU A 14 -20.23 0.25 41.81
C GLU A 14 -19.66 0.69 43.16
N THR A 15 -18.97 -0.23 43.83
CA THR A 15 -18.22 0.10 45.05
C THR A 15 -16.77 0.40 44.69
N LEU A 16 -16.35 1.65 44.91
CA LEU A 16 -14.99 2.09 44.61
C LEU A 16 -14.15 2.21 45.89
N ALA A 17 -12.97 1.59 45.89
CA ALA A 17 -11.97 1.72 46.93
C ALA A 17 -11.00 2.86 46.58
N LEU A 18 -10.78 3.78 47.54
CA LEU A 18 -9.79 4.86 47.37
C LEU A 18 -8.51 4.51 48.14
N HIS A 19 -7.41 4.52 47.40
CA HIS A 19 -6.08 4.25 47.93
C HIS A 19 -5.21 5.49 47.80
N SER A 20 -4.35 5.74 48.79
CA SER A 20 -3.40 6.85 48.76
C SER A 20 -2.06 6.47 48.14
N ALA A 21 -1.70 5.19 48.19
CA ALA A 21 -0.43 4.67 47.70
C ALA A 21 -0.55 3.20 47.25
N LEU A 22 -1.48 2.90 46.31
CA LEU A 22 -1.78 1.56 45.84
C LEU A 22 -0.55 0.87 45.23
N CYS A 23 0.29 1.60 44.51
CA CYS A 23 1.51 1.10 43.89
C CYS A 23 2.68 0.90 44.89
N ARG A 24 2.50 1.16 46.17
CA ARG A 24 3.55 1.04 47.20
C ARG A 24 3.03 0.26 48.40
N ARG A 25 2.80 0.99 49.53
CA ARG A 25 2.41 0.37 50.82
C ARG A 25 1.07 -0.33 50.83
N GLU A 26 0.20 -0.04 49.86
CA GLU A 26 -1.14 -0.63 49.76
C GLU A 26 -1.25 -1.66 48.62
N ALA A 27 -0.11 -2.15 48.07
CA ALA A 27 -0.08 -3.11 46.96
C ALA A 27 -0.83 -4.42 47.27
N GLY A 28 -0.89 -4.82 48.54
CA GLY A 28 -1.67 -6.00 48.95
C GLY A 28 -3.20 -5.85 48.72
N ALA A 29 -3.73 -4.66 48.67
CA ALA A 29 -5.13 -4.43 48.29
C ALA A 29 -5.35 -4.73 46.78
N PHE A 30 -4.40 -4.36 45.94
CA PHE A 30 -4.46 -4.71 44.52
C PHE A 30 -4.33 -6.22 44.33
N GLN A 31 -3.36 -6.87 44.97
CA GLN A 31 -3.21 -8.33 44.93
C GLN A 31 -4.48 -9.08 45.33
N LYS A 32 -5.11 -8.63 46.39
CA LYS A 32 -6.39 -9.21 46.85
C LYS A 32 -7.52 -8.98 45.84
N ALA A 33 -7.57 -7.82 45.19
CA ALA A 33 -8.59 -7.53 44.18
C ALA A 33 -8.44 -8.43 42.94
N ILE A 34 -7.23 -8.65 42.43
CA ILE A 34 -7.01 -9.48 41.24
C ILE A 34 -7.21 -10.99 41.49
N GLN A 35 -7.31 -11.41 42.75
CA GLN A 35 -7.61 -12.81 43.12
C GLN A 35 -9.12 -13.06 43.27
N SER A 36 -9.98 -12.02 43.19
CA SER A 36 -11.43 -12.18 43.32
C SER A 36 -12.07 -12.87 42.12
N GLY A 37 -11.43 -12.83 40.98
CA GLY A 37 -11.95 -13.34 39.68
C GLY A 37 -12.81 -12.33 38.92
N ASP A 38 -13.12 -11.15 39.53
CA ASP A 38 -13.82 -10.07 38.84
C ASP A 38 -12.84 -9.17 38.07
N ASP A 39 -13.31 -8.52 37.03
CA ASP A 39 -12.50 -7.52 36.31
C ASP A 39 -12.10 -6.35 37.21
N VAL A 40 -10.85 -5.94 37.14
CA VAL A 40 -10.30 -4.89 38.00
C VAL A 40 -9.96 -3.66 37.20
N VAL A 41 -10.55 -2.51 37.52
CA VAL A 41 -10.21 -1.22 36.96
C VAL A 41 -9.31 -0.43 37.90
N VAL A 42 -8.07 -0.17 37.50
CA VAL A 42 -7.12 0.66 38.23
C VAL A 42 -7.12 2.08 37.67
N ALA A 43 -7.60 3.03 38.44
CA ALA A 43 -7.67 4.44 38.03
C ALA A 43 -6.33 5.17 38.14
N CYS A 44 -5.29 4.55 37.60
CA CYS A 44 -3.92 5.08 37.50
C CYS A 44 -3.20 4.44 36.30
N ALA A 45 -2.62 5.25 35.44
CA ALA A 45 -1.90 4.77 34.27
C ALA A 45 -0.36 4.87 34.42
N GLN A 46 0.14 5.53 35.45
CA GLN A 46 1.57 5.80 35.62
C GLN A 46 2.37 4.53 35.91
N GLU A 47 1.91 3.68 36.80
CA GLU A 47 2.62 2.50 37.27
C GLU A 47 2.08 1.18 36.67
N LYS A 48 1.61 1.23 35.42
CA LYS A 48 1.05 0.05 34.73
C LYS A 48 2.01 -1.15 34.76
N ARG A 49 3.30 -0.88 34.52
CA ARG A 49 4.33 -1.92 34.49
C ARG A 49 4.46 -2.62 35.83
N LEU A 50 4.54 -1.83 36.91
CA LEU A 50 4.65 -2.38 38.26
C LEU A 50 3.43 -3.24 38.60
N PHE A 51 2.20 -2.78 38.25
CA PHE A 51 1.00 -3.57 38.49
C PHE A 51 0.94 -4.86 37.67
N ALA A 52 1.45 -4.84 36.43
CA ALA A 52 1.58 -6.05 35.63
C ALA A 52 2.55 -7.04 36.26
N GLU A 53 3.73 -6.59 36.68
CA GLU A 53 4.75 -7.42 37.37
C GLU A 53 4.21 -8.00 38.68
N VAL A 54 3.46 -7.21 39.45
CA VAL A 54 2.81 -7.71 40.68
C VAL A 54 1.73 -8.73 40.38
N ALA A 55 0.95 -8.54 39.31
CA ALA A 55 -0.07 -9.49 38.88
C ALA A 55 0.52 -10.83 38.47
N GLU A 56 1.62 -10.81 37.68
CA GLU A 56 2.36 -12.02 37.27
C GLU A 56 2.91 -12.82 38.47
N GLN A 57 3.32 -12.12 39.53
CA GLN A 57 3.84 -12.74 40.75
C GLN A 57 2.76 -13.15 41.76
N THR A 58 1.50 -12.77 41.50
CA THR A 58 0.39 -13.08 42.42
C THR A 58 -0.28 -14.40 42.02
N GLU A 59 -0.22 -15.39 42.91
CA GLU A 59 -0.89 -16.66 42.72
C GLU A 59 -2.40 -16.46 42.56
N ARG A 60 -3.00 -17.20 41.60
CA ARG A 60 -4.44 -17.16 41.30
C ARG A 60 -4.96 -15.80 40.84
N ALA A 61 -4.13 -14.97 40.26
CA ALA A 61 -4.57 -13.75 39.61
C ALA A 61 -5.25 -14.11 38.28
N THR A 62 -6.60 -14.09 38.25
CA THR A 62 -7.40 -14.44 37.05
C THR A 62 -8.13 -13.25 36.46
N SER A 63 -8.14 -12.12 37.18
CA SER A 63 -8.85 -10.91 36.77
C SER A 63 -8.25 -10.22 35.56
N VAL A 64 -9.09 -9.71 34.66
CA VAL A 64 -8.66 -8.76 33.62
C VAL A 64 -8.43 -7.41 34.25
N ILE A 65 -7.26 -6.83 34.02
CA ILE A 65 -6.85 -5.56 34.62
C ILE A 65 -6.91 -4.45 33.57
N LYS A 66 -7.77 -3.45 33.77
CA LYS A 66 -7.83 -2.25 32.92
C LYS A 66 -7.27 -1.05 33.67
N PHE A 67 -6.48 -0.23 32.96
CA PHE A 67 -5.88 0.98 33.55
C PHE A 67 -6.51 2.23 32.95
N VAL A 68 -6.95 3.15 33.79
CA VAL A 68 -7.60 4.40 33.38
C VAL A 68 -6.77 5.59 33.87
N ASN A 69 -6.38 6.46 32.93
CA ASN A 69 -5.71 7.69 33.27
C ASN A 69 -6.73 8.75 33.68
N ILE A 70 -6.94 8.90 34.98
CA ILE A 70 -7.83 9.92 35.52
C ILE A 70 -7.12 11.21 35.94
N ARG A 71 -5.80 11.15 36.15
CA ARG A 71 -5.00 12.29 36.63
C ARG A 71 -4.74 13.29 35.49
N GLU A 72 -4.00 12.87 34.49
CA GLU A 72 -3.58 13.72 33.40
C GLU A 72 -4.76 14.10 32.50
N THR A 73 -5.71 13.21 32.32
CA THR A 73 -6.88 13.45 31.45
C THR A 73 -8.05 14.17 32.14
N GLY A 74 -8.09 14.18 33.45
CA GLY A 74 -9.20 14.78 34.22
C GLY A 74 -8.78 15.63 35.40
N GLY A 75 -7.86 15.15 36.23
CA GLY A 75 -7.59 15.69 37.54
C GLY A 75 -6.54 16.79 37.66
N TRP A 76 -5.65 16.94 36.65
CA TRP A 76 -4.54 17.90 36.69
C TRP A 76 -4.84 19.19 35.90
N SER A 77 -6.07 19.66 35.92
CA SER A 77 -6.45 20.93 35.32
C SER A 77 -6.71 22.00 36.40
N LYS A 78 -6.79 23.27 35.99
CA LYS A 78 -7.24 24.38 36.85
C LYS A 78 -8.64 24.11 37.39
N ASP A 79 -9.46 23.36 36.64
CA ASP A 79 -10.82 22.98 36.97
C ASP A 79 -10.93 21.62 37.67
N ALA A 80 -9.87 21.14 38.28
CA ALA A 80 -9.82 19.82 38.95
C ALA A 80 -10.93 19.60 39.99
N GLN A 81 -11.46 20.66 40.57
CA GLN A 81 -12.58 20.58 41.51
C GLN A 81 -13.90 20.14 40.83
N ASN A 82 -14.04 20.46 39.53
CA ASN A 82 -15.21 20.13 38.72
C ASN A 82 -15.01 18.89 37.85
N ALA A 83 -13.89 18.16 38.00
CA ALA A 83 -13.51 17.05 37.15
C ALA A 83 -14.27 15.73 37.41
N MET A 84 -15.09 15.67 38.48
CA MET A 84 -15.80 14.44 38.87
C MET A 84 -16.67 13.83 37.77
N PRO A 85 -17.47 14.60 37.00
CA PRO A 85 -18.26 14.02 35.90
C PRO A 85 -17.38 13.42 34.79
N LYS A 86 -16.26 14.08 34.47
CA LYS A 86 -15.29 13.58 33.45
C LYS A 86 -14.62 12.30 33.95
N ILE A 87 -14.24 12.23 35.22
CA ILE A 87 -13.65 11.03 35.82
C ILE A 87 -14.64 9.87 35.80
N ALA A 88 -15.90 10.12 36.14
CA ALA A 88 -16.96 9.11 36.03
C ALA A 88 -17.11 8.59 34.61
N ALA A 89 -17.12 9.50 33.63
CA ALA A 89 -17.19 9.11 32.22
C ALA A 89 -15.97 8.28 31.77
N LEU A 90 -14.76 8.61 32.21
CA LEU A 90 -13.55 7.85 31.92
C LEU A 90 -13.58 6.44 32.52
N LEU A 91 -14.08 6.32 33.76
CA LEU A 91 -14.24 5.03 34.43
C LEU A 91 -15.35 4.21 33.74
N ALA A 92 -16.49 4.81 33.42
CA ALA A 92 -17.57 4.15 32.67
C ALA A 92 -17.10 3.64 31.32
N ALA A 93 -16.25 4.41 30.61
CA ALA A 93 -15.68 3.99 29.34
C ALA A 93 -14.79 2.75 29.46
N ALA A 94 -14.15 2.53 30.62
CA ALA A 94 -13.33 1.35 30.87
C ALA A 94 -14.14 0.05 30.96
N HIS A 95 -15.43 0.14 31.26
CA HIS A 95 -16.34 -1.00 31.29
C HIS A 95 -16.96 -1.35 29.94
N LEU A 96 -16.73 -0.50 28.93
CA LEU A 96 -17.15 -0.84 27.57
C LEU A 96 -16.33 -2.03 27.07
N PRO A 97 -16.95 -2.90 26.26
CA PRO A 97 -16.22 -3.98 25.61
C PRO A 97 -15.09 -3.40 24.78
N ASP A 98 -13.95 -4.09 24.74
CA ASP A 98 -12.84 -3.71 23.89
C ASP A 98 -13.30 -3.71 22.43
N ALA A 99 -12.79 -2.75 21.65
CA ALA A 99 -13.09 -2.71 20.24
C ALA A 99 -12.61 -4.01 19.56
N GLU A 100 -13.44 -4.54 18.67
CA GLU A 100 -13.02 -5.69 17.87
C GLU A 100 -11.70 -5.39 17.17
N PRO A 101 -10.74 -6.34 17.14
CA PRO A 101 -9.48 -6.14 16.45
C PRO A 101 -9.75 -5.84 14.97
N VAL A 102 -9.07 -4.83 14.45
CA VAL A 102 -9.20 -4.46 13.04
C VAL A 102 -8.66 -5.61 12.21
N SER A 103 -9.51 -6.16 11.33
CA SER A 103 -9.07 -7.20 10.41
C SER A 103 -7.99 -6.66 9.47
N THR A 104 -6.98 -7.48 9.18
CA THR A 104 -5.88 -7.13 8.26
C THR A 104 -6.07 -7.76 6.89
N VAL A 105 -5.42 -7.19 5.88
CA VAL A 105 -5.18 -7.80 4.57
C VAL A 105 -3.70 -7.95 4.41
N THR A 106 -3.26 -9.16 4.07
CA THR A 106 -1.86 -9.45 3.81
C THR A 106 -1.56 -9.26 2.32
N TYR A 107 -0.53 -8.46 2.02
CA TYR A 107 0.07 -8.33 0.71
C TYR A 107 1.38 -9.11 0.71
N LYS A 108 1.61 -9.88 -0.35
CA LYS A 108 2.84 -10.65 -0.52
C LYS A 108 3.54 -10.20 -1.78
N SER A 109 4.80 -9.79 -1.66
CA SER A 109 5.66 -9.38 -2.77
C SER A 109 6.90 -10.26 -2.79
N THR A 110 7.16 -10.90 -3.92
CA THR A 110 8.36 -11.70 -4.17
C THR A 110 9.48 -10.88 -4.79
N GLY A 111 9.20 -9.62 -5.16
CA GLY A 111 10.18 -8.70 -5.74
C GLY A 111 10.14 -8.62 -7.26
N ARG A 112 9.08 -9.13 -7.94
CA ARG A 112 8.93 -8.98 -9.39
C ARG A 112 8.52 -7.56 -9.73
N LEU A 113 9.42 -6.82 -10.38
CA LEU A 113 9.25 -5.41 -10.71
C LEU A 113 9.13 -5.20 -12.23
N LEU A 114 8.07 -4.52 -12.66
CA LEU A 114 7.94 -3.99 -14.02
C LEU A 114 8.42 -2.53 -14.04
N ILE A 115 9.45 -2.22 -14.83
CA ILE A 115 9.86 -0.85 -15.12
C ILE A 115 9.35 -0.44 -16.50
N VAL A 116 8.56 0.63 -16.57
CA VAL A 116 7.98 1.13 -17.83
C VAL A 116 8.63 2.45 -18.20
N GLY A 117 9.21 2.55 -19.40
CA GLY A 117 9.82 3.81 -19.85
C GLY A 117 10.73 3.67 -21.07
N ALA A 118 11.44 4.75 -21.40
CA ALA A 118 12.48 4.69 -22.42
C ALA A 118 13.58 3.71 -21.99
N LEU A 119 14.02 2.85 -22.91
CA LEU A 119 14.88 1.72 -22.60
C LEU A 119 16.18 2.15 -21.90
N ASP A 120 16.84 3.19 -22.40
CA ASP A 120 18.08 3.73 -21.83
C ASP A 120 17.92 4.19 -20.36
N LYS A 121 16.78 4.77 -20.01
CA LYS A 121 16.48 5.19 -18.64
C LYS A 121 16.10 4.02 -17.76
N ALA A 122 15.28 3.12 -18.30
CA ALA A 122 14.85 1.92 -17.59
C ALA A 122 16.03 1.01 -17.24
N GLU A 123 16.98 0.81 -18.14
CA GLU A 123 18.22 0.04 -17.90
C GLU A 123 19.09 0.66 -16.81
N GLN A 124 19.24 2.00 -16.80
CA GLN A 124 19.98 2.69 -15.75
C GLN A 124 19.35 2.46 -14.36
N VAL A 125 18.02 2.53 -14.28
CA VAL A 125 17.29 2.33 -13.01
C VAL A 125 17.29 0.84 -12.62
N ALA A 126 17.14 -0.05 -13.58
CA ALA A 126 17.23 -1.50 -13.38
C ALA A 126 18.55 -1.90 -12.72
N GLY A 127 19.67 -1.28 -13.17
CA GLY A 127 20.99 -1.50 -12.59
C GLY A 127 21.12 -1.15 -11.09
N LEU A 128 20.23 -0.31 -10.55
CA LEU A 128 20.16 0.01 -9.13
C LEU A 128 19.29 -0.96 -8.30
N LEU A 129 18.53 -1.83 -8.96
CA LEU A 129 17.50 -2.65 -8.34
C LEU A 129 17.70 -4.16 -8.53
N ALA A 130 18.39 -4.56 -9.59
CA ALA A 130 18.48 -5.96 -10.03
C ALA A 130 19.29 -6.87 -9.09
N ASP A 131 20.02 -6.32 -8.14
CA ASP A 131 20.67 -7.08 -7.06
C ASP A 131 19.67 -7.59 -6.00
N THR A 132 18.47 -6.99 -5.95
CA THR A 132 17.45 -7.26 -4.93
C THR A 132 16.11 -7.67 -5.53
N LEU A 133 15.79 -7.20 -6.74
CA LEU A 133 14.49 -7.38 -7.40
C LEU A 133 14.64 -8.11 -8.74
N ASP A 134 13.63 -8.90 -9.09
CA ASP A 134 13.48 -9.51 -10.42
C ASP A 134 12.86 -8.47 -11.37
N VAL A 135 13.73 -7.85 -12.17
CA VAL A 135 13.36 -6.69 -12.99
C VAL A 135 13.01 -7.12 -14.41
N THR A 136 11.84 -6.70 -14.87
CA THR A 136 11.43 -6.74 -16.29
C THR A 136 11.20 -5.31 -16.79
N ILE A 137 11.65 -4.99 -17.99
CA ILE A 137 11.49 -3.67 -18.61
C ILE A 137 10.42 -3.73 -19.70
N PHE A 138 9.42 -2.85 -19.60
CA PHE A 138 8.52 -2.54 -20.71
C PHE A 138 9.03 -1.29 -21.42
N ALA A 139 9.70 -1.50 -22.57
CA ALA A 139 10.35 -0.42 -23.30
C ALA A 139 9.34 0.42 -24.10
N ARG A 140 9.43 1.75 -23.93
CA ARG A 140 8.71 2.76 -24.72
C ARG A 140 9.72 3.58 -25.55
N GLY A 141 10.37 2.93 -26.51
CA GLY A 141 11.43 3.54 -27.33
C GLY A 141 12.73 3.76 -26.56
N VAL A 142 13.61 4.57 -27.15
CA VAL A 142 14.88 5.04 -26.59
C VAL A 142 14.87 6.56 -26.57
N SER A 143 15.51 7.18 -25.60
CA SER A 143 15.63 8.64 -25.55
C SER A 143 16.39 9.16 -26.77
N PRO A 144 15.99 10.31 -27.34
CA PRO A 144 16.66 10.87 -28.52
C PRO A 144 18.16 11.05 -28.29
N GLY A 145 18.99 10.57 -29.23
CA GLY A 145 20.45 10.69 -29.18
C GLY A 145 21.15 9.79 -28.16
N GLN A 146 20.42 8.90 -27.49
CA GLN A 146 21.00 7.91 -26.55
C GLN A 146 21.25 6.58 -27.22
N THR A 147 22.23 5.85 -26.70
CA THR A 147 22.56 4.48 -27.09
C THR A 147 22.23 3.54 -25.93
N THR A 148 21.86 2.31 -26.25
CA THR A 148 21.64 1.24 -25.26
C THR A 148 22.72 0.16 -25.45
N ALA A 149 22.96 -0.62 -24.39
CA ALA A 149 23.85 -1.77 -24.50
C ALA A 149 23.30 -2.79 -25.53
N GLN A 150 24.15 -3.37 -26.32
CA GLN A 150 23.76 -4.41 -27.26
C GLN A 150 23.33 -5.69 -26.54
N GLU A 151 24.01 -6.01 -25.46
CA GLU A 151 23.61 -7.10 -24.54
C GLU A 151 22.51 -6.66 -23.60
N ARG A 152 21.45 -7.44 -23.51
CA ARG A 152 20.37 -7.22 -22.56
C ARG A 152 20.66 -7.96 -21.27
N GLN A 153 20.76 -7.23 -20.20
CA GLN A 153 20.90 -7.78 -18.84
C GLN A 153 19.56 -8.14 -18.21
N TYR A 154 18.46 -7.61 -18.76
CA TYR A 154 17.10 -7.77 -18.21
C TYR A 154 16.14 -8.21 -19.32
N PRO A 155 15.06 -8.95 -18.97
CA PRO A 155 13.95 -9.18 -19.90
C PRO A 155 13.36 -7.84 -20.36
N VAL A 156 13.21 -7.67 -21.67
CA VAL A 156 12.62 -6.47 -22.27
C VAL A 156 11.39 -6.85 -23.06
N ILE A 157 10.28 -6.28 -22.69
CA ILE A 157 8.98 -6.40 -23.34
C ILE A 157 8.71 -5.14 -24.15
N ALA A 158 8.07 -5.29 -25.30
CA ALA A 158 7.62 -4.18 -26.13
C ALA A 158 6.24 -4.47 -26.70
N GLY A 159 5.45 -3.41 -26.90
CA GLY A 159 4.11 -3.51 -27.44
C GLY A 159 3.35 -2.20 -27.35
N SER A 160 2.07 -2.26 -27.72
CA SER A 160 1.13 -1.14 -27.58
C SER A 160 0.09 -1.40 -26.50
N ASP A 161 -0.67 -0.36 -26.17
CA ASP A 161 -1.87 -0.43 -25.31
C ASP A 161 -1.62 -1.02 -23.92
N LEU A 162 -0.45 -0.71 -23.33
CA LEU A 162 -0.11 -1.16 -21.99
C LEU A 162 -1.12 -0.61 -20.99
N SER A 163 -1.75 -1.51 -20.27
CA SER A 163 -2.62 -1.23 -19.14
C SER A 163 -2.12 -1.98 -17.90
N VAL A 164 -2.21 -1.34 -16.74
CA VAL A 164 -1.77 -1.90 -15.46
C VAL A 164 -2.92 -1.78 -14.47
N LYS A 165 -3.25 -2.88 -13.81
CA LYS A 165 -4.30 -2.97 -12.78
C LYS A 165 -3.78 -3.78 -11.62
N GLY A 166 -4.33 -3.54 -10.41
CA GLY A 166 -3.99 -4.34 -9.23
C GLY A 166 -3.37 -3.51 -8.12
N TRP A 167 -2.59 -4.17 -7.30
CA TRP A 167 -1.96 -3.63 -6.09
C TRP A 167 -0.68 -4.40 -5.79
N LEU A 168 0.05 -4.02 -4.75
CA LEU A 168 1.29 -4.66 -4.31
C LEU A 168 1.14 -6.18 -4.21
N GLY A 169 1.99 -6.91 -4.91
CA GLY A 169 1.99 -8.37 -4.99
C GLY A 169 0.96 -8.97 -5.96
N ALA A 170 0.12 -8.14 -6.62
CA ALA A 170 -0.93 -8.61 -7.53
C ALA A 170 -1.23 -7.60 -8.65
N PHE A 171 -0.20 -7.00 -9.24
CA PHE A 171 -0.39 -6.23 -10.47
C PHE A 171 -0.50 -7.15 -11.67
N GLU A 172 -1.40 -6.83 -12.56
CA GLU A 172 -1.54 -7.41 -13.87
C GLU A 172 -1.23 -6.35 -14.93
N ALA A 173 -0.18 -6.59 -15.71
CA ALA A 173 0.16 -5.78 -16.87
C ALA A 173 -0.35 -6.48 -18.12
N SER A 174 -1.17 -5.81 -18.91
CA SER A 174 -1.72 -6.30 -20.17
C SER A 174 -1.34 -5.38 -21.30
N TRP A 175 -0.89 -5.95 -22.43
CA TRP A 175 -0.50 -5.19 -23.61
C TRP A 175 -0.80 -5.96 -24.90
N SER A 176 -0.66 -5.29 -26.04
CA SER A 176 -0.71 -5.90 -27.34
C SER A 176 0.70 -6.11 -27.89
N LYS A 177 1.06 -7.35 -28.23
CA LYS A 177 2.29 -7.68 -28.95
C LYS A 177 2.11 -7.29 -30.42
N SER A 178 2.29 -6.01 -30.72
CA SER A 178 2.10 -5.42 -32.06
C SER A 178 3.40 -5.04 -32.76
N ASN A 179 4.55 -5.28 -32.13
CA ASN A 179 5.84 -4.98 -32.75
C ASN A 179 6.12 -5.95 -33.89
N ALA A 180 6.43 -5.41 -35.07
CA ALA A 180 6.83 -6.21 -36.23
C ALA A 180 8.17 -6.96 -36.04
N ILE A 181 8.98 -6.52 -35.08
CA ILE A 181 10.25 -7.16 -34.73
C ILE A 181 10.04 -8.09 -33.55
N ASP A 182 10.34 -9.37 -33.75
CA ASP A 182 10.39 -10.36 -32.67
C ASP A 182 11.66 -10.16 -31.85
N LEU A 183 11.49 -9.78 -30.61
CA LEU A 183 12.62 -9.48 -29.74
C LEU A 183 13.37 -10.75 -29.28
N ASP A 184 12.73 -11.92 -29.36
CA ASP A 184 13.35 -13.21 -29.01
C ASP A 184 14.20 -13.75 -30.17
N LEU A 185 13.80 -13.50 -31.44
CA LEU A 185 14.55 -13.84 -32.62
C LEU A 185 15.61 -12.80 -33.03
N CYS A 186 15.46 -11.57 -32.51
CA CYS A 186 16.31 -10.44 -32.85
C CYS A 186 17.74 -10.62 -32.29
N THR A 187 18.74 -10.67 -33.16
CA THR A 187 20.18 -10.75 -32.81
C THR A 187 20.80 -9.40 -32.44
N ARG A 188 20.01 -8.31 -32.52
CA ARG A 188 20.44 -6.91 -32.21
C ARG A 188 21.67 -6.45 -33.02
N CYS A 189 21.79 -6.91 -34.24
CA CYS A 189 22.91 -6.57 -35.15
C CYS A 189 22.84 -5.12 -35.69
N ASN A 190 21.80 -4.36 -35.40
CA ASN A 190 21.55 -2.97 -35.79
C ASN A 190 21.39 -2.74 -37.32
N ALA A 191 21.44 -3.78 -38.15
CA ALA A 191 21.31 -3.62 -39.59
C ALA A 191 19.98 -2.97 -40.02
N CYS A 192 18.88 -3.34 -39.36
CA CYS A 192 17.55 -2.75 -39.60
C CYS A 192 17.45 -1.27 -39.18
N VAL A 193 18.16 -0.88 -38.12
CA VAL A 193 18.26 0.51 -37.68
C VAL A 193 19.03 1.34 -38.69
N ALA A 194 20.17 0.82 -39.15
CA ALA A 194 21.06 1.51 -40.10
C ALA A 194 20.44 1.68 -41.49
N VAL A 195 19.61 0.72 -41.93
CA VAL A 195 19.06 0.72 -43.30
C VAL A 195 17.76 1.52 -43.40
N CYS A 196 17.10 1.86 -42.27
CA CYS A 196 15.83 2.57 -42.28
C CYS A 196 16.02 4.06 -42.61
N PRO A 197 15.57 4.55 -43.78
CA PRO A 197 15.82 5.94 -44.16
C PRO A 197 15.03 6.96 -43.31
N GLU A 198 13.88 6.56 -42.79
CA GLU A 198 13.07 7.42 -41.91
C GLU A 198 13.47 7.35 -40.42
N GLY A 199 14.42 6.50 -40.04
CA GLY A 199 14.75 6.26 -38.63
C GLY A 199 13.57 5.76 -37.83
N ALA A 200 12.68 4.99 -38.45
CA ALA A 200 11.48 4.44 -37.80
C ALA A 200 11.79 3.23 -36.91
N ILE A 201 13.02 2.76 -36.88
CA ILE A 201 13.48 1.69 -35.97
C ILE A 201 14.62 2.24 -35.14
N ASP A 202 14.44 2.24 -33.85
CA ASP A 202 15.47 2.64 -32.87
C ASP A 202 16.14 1.42 -32.20
N LEU A 203 17.04 1.67 -31.24
CA LEU A 203 17.76 0.63 -30.52
C LEU A 203 16.90 -0.11 -29.48
N SER A 204 15.62 0.24 -29.30
CA SER A 204 14.65 -0.60 -28.60
C SER A 204 14.12 -1.74 -29.47
N TYR A 205 14.48 -1.73 -30.76
CA TYR A 205 14.01 -2.68 -31.80
C TYR A 205 12.49 -2.72 -31.93
N GLN A 206 11.89 -1.53 -31.87
CA GLN A 206 10.49 -1.33 -32.15
C GLN A 206 10.31 -0.50 -33.41
N VAL A 207 9.22 -0.74 -34.12
CA VAL A 207 8.86 0.05 -35.29
C VAL A 207 7.92 1.18 -34.91
N ASP A 208 8.38 2.41 -35.12
CA ASP A 208 7.51 3.59 -34.99
C ASP A 208 6.63 3.70 -36.25
N ASN A 209 5.37 3.26 -36.13
CA ASN A 209 4.44 3.26 -37.25
C ASN A 209 4.08 4.66 -37.73
N SER A 210 4.32 5.70 -36.94
CA SER A 210 4.09 7.10 -37.38
C SER A 210 5.16 7.61 -38.36
N LYS A 211 6.35 7.01 -38.32
CA LYS A 211 7.49 7.32 -39.22
C LYS A 211 7.65 6.33 -40.35
N CYS A 212 7.18 5.09 -40.15
CA CYS A 212 7.40 4.01 -41.10
C CYS A 212 6.62 4.21 -42.41
N THR A 213 7.31 4.36 -43.51
CA THR A 213 6.75 4.49 -44.88
C THR A 213 6.71 3.19 -45.65
N SER A 214 7.04 2.06 -44.98
CA SER A 214 6.90 0.70 -45.52
C SER A 214 7.85 0.30 -46.66
N HIS A 215 9.08 0.83 -46.69
CA HIS A 215 10.12 0.43 -47.66
C HIS A 215 10.49 -1.05 -47.62
N ARG A 216 10.43 -1.67 -46.43
CA ARG A 216 10.76 -3.09 -46.21
C ARG A 216 12.24 -3.46 -46.33
N ASP A 217 13.14 -2.49 -46.46
CA ASP A 217 14.60 -2.75 -46.51
C ASP A 217 15.08 -3.42 -45.21
N CYS A 218 14.47 -3.10 -44.09
CA CYS A 218 14.69 -3.74 -42.77
C CYS A 218 14.40 -5.25 -42.82
N VAL A 219 13.39 -5.69 -43.58
CA VAL A 219 13.06 -7.12 -43.75
C VAL A 219 14.17 -7.80 -44.58
N ALA A 220 14.62 -7.14 -45.63
CA ALA A 220 15.65 -7.68 -46.54
C ALA A 220 16.98 -7.93 -45.78
N VAL A 221 17.43 -7.00 -44.95
CA VAL A 221 18.68 -7.16 -44.16
C VAL A 221 18.53 -8.14 -43.00
N CYS A 222 17.31 -8.36 -42.50
CA CYS A 222 17.01 -9.29 -41.42
C CYS A 222 16.67 -10.72 -41.88
N LYS A 223 16.81 -11.00 -43.19
CA LYS A 223 16.38 -12.26 -43.81
C LYS A 223 16.94 -13.51 -43.11
N VAL A 224 18.17 -13.46 -42.64
CA VAL A 224 18.84 -14.60 -42.00
C VAL A 224 18.26 -14.89 -40.62
N ALA A 225 18.03 -13.88 -39.81
CA ALA A 225 17.43 -14.02 -38.48
C ALA A 225 15.91 -14.21 -38.56
N GLY A 226 15.25 -13.66 -39.60
CA GLY A 226 13.81 -13.75 -39.76
C GLY A 226 12.99 -13.06 -38.67
N ALA A 227 13.61 -12.13 -37.96
CA ALA A 227 12.99 -11.48 -36.80
C ALA A 227 11.96 -10.42 -37.19
N ILE A 228 11.94 -9.93 -38.44
CA ILE A 228 11.04 -8.84 -38.86
C ILE A 228 9.93 -9.37 -39.76
N ASP A 229 8.70 -9.31 -39.26
CA ASP A 229 7.48 -9.69 -39.97
C ASP A 229 6.36 -8.70 -39.69
N PHE A 230 5.99 -7.92 -40.72
CA PHE A 230 4.89 -6.95 -40.65
C PHE A 230 3.51 -7.58 -40.89
N THR A 231 3.42 -8.86 -41.19
CA THR A 231 2.16 -9.60 -41.30
C THR A 231 1.73 -10.17 -39.94
N ARG A 232 2.58 -10.08 -38.96
CA ARG A 232 2.31 -10.57 -37.61
C ARG A 232 1.08 -9.90 -37.03
N VAL A 233 0.11 -10.71 -36.67
CA VAL A 233 -1.13 -10.23 -36.01
C VAL A 233 -0.83 -9.87 -34.58
N ALA A 234 -1.30 -8.70 -34.15
CA ALA A 234 -1.20 -8.27 -32.76
C ALA A 234 -1.89 -9.28 -31.82
N GLN A 235 -1.17 -9.76 -30.84
CA GLN A 235 -1.67 -10.73 -29.88
C GLN A 235 -1.72 -10.10 -28.48
N PRO A 236 -2.83 -10.27 -27.72
CA PRO A 236 -2.87 -9.85 -26.35
C PRO A 236 -1.88 -10.66 -25.50
N ALA A 237 -1.21 -10.00 -24.60
CA ALA A 237 -0.33 -10.60 -23.62
C ALA A 237 -0.64 -10.03 -22.25
N THR A 238 -0.48 -10.85 -21.23
CA THR A 238 -0.70 -10.47 -19.83
C THR A 238 0.35 -11.13 -18.96
N GLU A 239 0.89 -10.37 -18.02
CA GLU A 239 1.89 -10.87 -17.07
C GLU A 239 1.66 -10.25 -15.70
N ALA A 240 1.97 -11.04 -14.64
CA ALA A 240 1.81 -10.62 -13.27
C ALA A 240 3.12 -10.06 -12.70
N PHE A 241 3.00 -8.98 -11.93
CA PHE A 241 4.11 -8.33 -11.23
C PHE A 241 3.70 -7.98 -9.80
N ASP A 242 4.69 -7.85 -8.93
CA ASP A 242 4.44 -7.41 -7.55
C ASP A 242 4.43 -5.89 -7.44
N MET A 243 5.26 -5.23 -8.25
CA MET A 243 5.45 -3.79 -8.24
C MET A 243 5.59 -3.24 -9.67
N VAL A 244 5.26 -1.96 -9.83
CA VAL A 244 5.38 -1.24 -11.10
C VAL A 244 6.05 0.10 -10.87
N LEU A 245 7.12 0.39 -11.60
CA LEU A 245 7.79 1.68 -11.67
C LEU A 245 7.58 2.29 -13.06
N ASP A 246 6.77 3.32 -13.12
CA ASP A 246 6.47 4.05 -14.35
C ASP A 246 7.36 5.29 -14.45
N LEU A 247 8.28 5.28 -15.41
CA LEU A 247 9.23 6.36 -15.70
C LEU A 247 8.72 7.29 -16.81
N GLY A 248 7.48 7.13 -17.23
CA GLY A 248 6.87 7.92 -18.30
C GLY A 248 6.59 9.38 -17.90
N ALA A 249 6.49 10.26 -18.90
CA ALA A 249 6.11 11.66 -18.67
C ALA A 249 4.67 11.80 -18.17
N LYS A 250 3.81 10.84 -18.50
CA LYS A 250 2.44 10.74 -18.02
C LYS A 250 2.24 9.38 -17.35
N PRO A 251 1.77 9.33 -16.11
CA PRO A 251 1.54 8.07 -15.41
C PRO A 251 0.44 7.24 -16.08
N ILE A 252 0.63 5.91 -16.08
CA ILE A 252 -0.35 4.94 -16.59
C ILE A 252 -1.60 4.94 -15.69
N ILE A 253 -1.36 4.96 -14.37
CA ILE A 253 -2.43 5.06 -13.37
C ILE A 253 -2.53 6.52 -12.93
N THR A 254 -3.64 7.18 -13.26
CA THR A 254 -3.89 8.61 -13.01
C THR A 254 -4.73 8.89 -11.77
N LEU A 255 -4.91 7.90 -10.91
CA LEU A 255 -5.64 8.06 -9.65
C LEU A 255 -4.92 9.03 -8.71
N HIS A 256 -5.67 9.84 -7.97
CA HIS A 256 -5.12 10.76 -6.96
C HIS A 256 -4.27 10.03 -5.90
N ALA A 257 -4.72 8.84 -5.48
CA ALA A 257 -3.94 7.92 -4.65
C ALA A 257 -3.78 6.60 -5.41
N PRO A 258 -2.67 6.40 -6.11
CA PRO A 258 -2.43 5.15 -6.84
C PRO A 258 -2.31 3.98 -5.87
N PRO A 259 -2.58 2.74 -6.34
CA PRO A 259 -2.43 1.54 -5.52
C PRO A 259 -1.02 1.42 -4.94
N GLN A 260 -0.93 0.85 -3.74
CA GLN A 260 0.37 0.52 -3.15
C GLN A 260 1.15 -0.41 -4.10
N GLY A 261 2.45 -0.16 -4.27
CA GLY A 261 3.31 -0.89 -5.19
C GLY A 261 3.40 -0.29 -6.60
N TYR A 262 2.54 0.69 -6.96
CA TYR A 262 2.68 1.48 -8.17
C TYR A 262 3.36 2.81 -7.87
N PHE A 263 4.41 3.11 -8.62
CA PHE A 263 5.18 4.34 -8.48
C PHE A 263 5.34 4.99 -9.85
N ALA A 264 5.04 6.27 -9.93
CA ALA A 264 5.27 7.08 -11.12
C ALA A 264 6.32 8.14 -10.84
N LEU A 265 7.35 8.18 -11.67
CA LEU A 265 8.43 9.15 -11.59
C LEU A 265 8.80 9.59 -13.01
N ASN A 266 8.67 10.88 -13.29
CA ASN A 266 9.21 11.39 -14.56
C ASN A 266 10.75 11.35 -14.53
N ALA A 267 11.32 10.34 -15.15
CA ALA A 267 12.77 10.14 -15.20
C ALA A 267 13.42 10.77 -16.42
N SER A 268 12.94 11.92 -16.90
CA SER A 268 13.51 12.64 -18.04
C SER A 268 15.01 12.96 -17.87
N LEU A 269 15.47 13.15 -16.64
CA LEU A 269 16.88 13.38 -16.30
C LEU A 269 17.66 12.09 -15.97
N GLY A 270 17.09 10.90 -16.21
CA GLY A 270 17.72 9.61 -15.87
C GLY A 270 18.04 9.51 -14.39
N LEU A 271 19.25 9.06 -14.04
CA LEU A 271 19.70 8.91 -12.63
C LEU A 271 19.70 10.23 -11.83
N ALA A 272 19.75 11.38 -12.48
CA ALA A 272 19.68 12.68 -11.84
C ALA A 272 18.24 13.14 -11.55
N SER A 273 17.22 12.32 -11.85
CA SER A 273 15.81 12.69 -11.63
C SER A 273 15.53 12.87 -10.14
N PRO A 274 14.94 14.03 -9.73
CA PRO A 274 14.58 14.24 -8.34
C PRO A 274 13.63 13.14 -7.83
N GLY A 275 13.89 12.60 -6.65
CA GLY A 275 13.08 11.56 -6.04
C GLY A 275 13.40 10.12 -6.48
N LEU A 276 14.32 9.90 -7.45
CA LEU A 276 14.67 8.54 -7.88
C LEU A 276 15.31 7.73 -6.75
N LEU A 277 16.29 8.28 -6.06
CA LEU A 277 17.00 7.54 -5.01
C LEU A 277 16.10 7.11 -3.84
N PRO A 278 15.25 7.99 -3.26
CA PRO A 278 14.26 7.57 -2.27
C PRO A 278 13.29 6.50 -2.82
N MET A 279 12.95 6.55 -4.11
CA MET A 279 12.08 5.56 -4.75
C MET A 279 12.77 4.20 -4.86
N VAL A 280 14.04 4.17 -5.26
CA VAL A 280 14.85 2.95 -5.32
C VAL A 280 14.93 2.28 -3.95
N VAL A 281 15.22 3.04 -2.88
CA VAL A 281 15.24 2.51 -1.52
C VAL A 281 13.88 1.92 -1.14
N LYS A 282 12.80 2.66 -1.41
CA LYS A 282 11.45 2.21 -1.10
C LYS A 282 11.04 0.94 -1.83
N LEU A 283 11.43 0.79 -3.10
CA LEU A 283 11.15 -0.43 -3.88
C LEU A 283 11.89 -1.64 -3.31
N ARG A 284 13.15 -1.48 -2.91
CA ARG A 284 13.96 -2.55 -2.30
C ARG A 284 13.37 -3.06 -0.99
N ASP A 285 12.73 -2.17 -0.21
CA ASP A 285 12.08 -2.50 1.06
C ASP A 285 10.70 -3.18 0.88
N MET A 286 10.21 -3.31 -0.37
CA MET A 286 8.88 -3.86 -0.66
C MET A 286 8.89 -5.36 -1.03
N VAL A 287 9.86 -6.11 -0.56
CA VAL A 287 9.90 -7.58 -0.67
C VAL A 287 9.50 -8.20 0.66
N GLY A 288 8.57 -9.15 0.64
CA GLY A 288 8.11 -9.83 1.85
C GLY A 288 6.59 -9.84 2.01
N GLU A 289 6.13 -10.03 3.23
CA GLU A 289 4.72 -9.98 3.59
C GLU A 289 4.41 -8.71 4.38
N PHE A 290 3.33 -8.02 3.98
CA PHE A 290 2.93 -6.75 4.55
C PHE A 290 1.49 -6.83 4.99
N GLU A 291 1.22 -6.54 6.26
CA GLU A 291 -0.12 -6.46 6.79
C GLU A 291 -0.64 -5.02 6.73
N LYS A 292 -1.80 -4.85 6.15
CA LYS A 292 -2.51 -3.57 6.13
C LYS A 292 -3.84 -3.72 6.87
N PRO A 293 -4.07 -2.93 7.93
CA PRO A 293 -5.34 -2.95 8.61
C PRO A 293 -6.46 -2.41 7.71
N LYS A 294 -7.64 -3.03 7.79
CA LYS A 294 -8.86 -2.55 7.13
C LYS A 294 -9.46 -1.44 7.99
N PHE A 295 -9.25 -0.20 7.58
CA PHE A 295 -9.74 0.97 8.33
C PHE A 295 -11.24 1.24 8.16
N PHE A 296 -11.96 0.49 7.33
CA PHE A 296 -13.35 0.76 7.04
C PHE A 296 -14.25 -0.31 7.66
N ASN A 297 -15.17 0.14 8.51
CA ASN A 297 -16.28 -0.66 8.99
C ASN A 297 -17.57 -0.10 8.39
N TYR A 298 -18.11 -0.80 7.39
CA TYR A 298 -19.33 -0.41 6.72
C TYR A 298 -20.56 -0.92 7.50
N LYS A 299 -21.38 0.01 7.98
CA LYS A 299 -22.65 -0.30 8.65
C LYS A 299 -23.82 0.00 7.73
N GLN A 300 -24.27 -1.00 6.98
CA GLN A 300 -25.36 -0.88 6.02
C GLN A 300 -26.61 -0.24 6.60
N LYS A 301 -26.99 -0.58 7.85
CA LYS A 301 -28.21 -0.09 8.52
C LYS A 301 -28.26 1.43 8.69
N ILE A 302 -27.12 2.12 8.72
CA ILE A 302 -27.04 3.57 8.88
C ILE A 302 -26.58 4.30 7.62
N CYS A 303 -26.27 3.55 6.55
CA CYS A 303 -25.81 4.13 5.30
C CYS A 303 -26.97 4.71 4.49
N ALA A 304 -26.95 5.99 4.17
CA ALA A 304 -28.00 6.64 3.39
C ALA A 304 -28.12 6.10 1.94
N HIS A 305 -27.04 5.54 1.38
CA HIS A 305 -27.03 4.90 0.07
C HIS A 305 -27.76 3.54 0.08
N SER A 306 -27.66 2.80 1.19
CA SER A 306 -28.15 1.41 1.25
C SER A 306 -29.47 1.25 2.00
N ARG A 307 -29.92 2.31 2.70
CA ARG A 307 -31.08 2.23 3.60
C ARG A 307 -32.43 2.40 2.89
N ASN A 308 -32.48 3.19 1.83
CA ASN A 308 -33.73 3.70 1.25
C ASN A 308 -34.00 3.21 -0.17
N GLU A 309 -33.28 2.21 -0.66
CA GLU A 309 -33.43 1.67 -2.02
C GLU A 309 -33.27 2.73 -3.14
N THR A 310 -32.78 3.90 -2.78
CA THR A 310 -32.52 5.00 -3.71
C THR A 310 -31.06 5.41 -3.60
N VAL A 311 -30.46 5.82 -4.72
CA VAL A 311 -29.11 6.39 -4.74
C VAL A 311 -29.16 7.73 -4.01
N GLY A 312 -28.77 7.71 -2.74
CA GLY A 312 -28.77 8.90 -1.89
C GLY A 312 -27.40 9.55 -1.78
N CYS A 313 -26.51 8.97 -0.96
CA CYS A 313 -25.18 9.51 -0.70
C CYS A 313 -24.11 8.74 -1.45
N ASN A 314 -23.29 9.42 -2.26
CA ASN A 314 -22.15 8.83 -2.97
C ASN A 314 -20.79 9.27 -2.43
N ALA A 315 -20.75 10.00 -1.32
CA ALA A 315 -19.53 10.65 -0.83
C ALA A 315 -18.33 9.68 -0.67
N CYS A 316 -18.56 8.46 -0.15
CA CYS A 316 -17.50 7.46 -0.01
C CYS A 316 -17.05 6.86 -1.34
N ILE A 317 -17.93 6.79 -2.34
CA ILE A 317 -17.60 6.33 -3.70
C ILE A 317 -16.75 7.40 -4.39
N ASP A 318 -17.19 8.65 -4.31
CA ASP A 318 -16.54 9.77 -5.00
C ASP A 318 -15.15 10.09 -4.42
N VAL A 319 -14.98 9.92 -3.11
CA VAL A 319 -13.70 10.15 -2.45
C VAL A 319 -12.73 8.96 -2.56
N CYS A 320 -13.20 7.80 -2.98
CA CYS A 320 -12.37 6.60 -3.10
C CYS A 320 -11.42 6.67 -4.29
N SER A 321 -10.22 7.19 -4.07
CA SER A 321 -9.19 7.32 -5.10
C SER A 321 -8.74 6.00 -5.72
N ALA A 322 -8.90 4.89 -5.01
CA ALA A 322 -8.60 3.54 -5.50
C ALA A 322 -9.75 2.93 -6.34
N GLY A 323 -10.93 3.58 -6.40
CA GLY A 323 -12.12 3.02 -7.04
C GLY A 323 -12.59 1.70 -6.44
N ALA A 324 -12.19 1.41 -5.20
CA ALA A 324 -12.51 0.17 -4.50
C ALA A 324 -13.93 0.15 -3.93
N VAL A 325 -14.50 1.32 -3.66
CA VAL A 325 -15.86 1.47 -3.16
C VAL A 325 -16.81 1.63 -4.33
N LYS A 326 -17.79 0.73 -4.45
CA LYS A 326 -18.73 0.72 -5.57
C LYS A 326 -20.17 0.57 -5.08
N SER A 327 -21.12 1.06 -5.87
CA SER A 327 -22.54 0.80 -5.65
C SER A 327 -22.95 -0.50 -6.34
N GLU A 328 -23.43 -1.47 -5.60
CA GLU A 328 -24.04 -2.67 -6.16
C GLU A 328 -25.54 -2.47 -6.30
N LYS A 329 -25.99 -2.21 -7.53
CA LYS A 329 -27.39 -1.90 -7.82
C LYS A 329 -28.35 -3.04 -7.49
N SER A 330 -27.93 -4.30 -7.65
CA SER A 330 -28.76 -5.48 -7.40
C SER A 330 -29.15 -5.66 -5.92
N ARG A 331 -28.26 -5.24 -5.02
CA ARG A 331 -28.44 -5.34 -3.56
C ARG A 331 -28.64 -3.99 -2.90
N GLN A 332 -28.57 -2.91 -3.69
CA GLN A 332 -28.69 -1.54 -3.23
C GLN A 332 -27.77 -1.24 -2.04
N GLN A 333 -26.55 -1.70 -2.12
CA GLN A 333 -25.57 -1.53 -1.08
C GLN A 333 -24.23 -1.07 -1.66
N ILE A 334 -23.39 -0.56 -0.79
CA ILE A 334 -21.99 -0.26 -1.11
C ILE A 334 -21.17 -1.52 -0.88
N VAL A 335 -20.32 -1.83 -1.84
CA VAL A 335 -19.35 -2.94 -1.83
C VAL A 335 -17.96 -2.45 -2.08
#